data_a37a64c49d6bc05b29ecaf4475d2a9a1
#
_entry.id   a37a64c49d6bc05b29ecaf4475d2a9a1
#
_cell.length_a   1.000
_cell.length_b   1.000
_cell.length_c   1.000
_cell.angle_alpha   90.00
_cell.angle_beta   90.00
_cell.angle_gamma   90.00
#
_symmetry.space_group_name_H-M   'P 1'
#
loop_
_entity.id
_entity.type
_entity.pdbx_description
1 polymer ?
#
loop_
_entity_poly.entity_id
_entity_poly.type
_entity_poly.pdbx_seq_one_letter_code
_entity_poly.pdbx_strand_id
1 'polypeptide(L)'
;MVGFVPKEMFFTKGVGKHREKLTSFELALRSAGIAACNLVRVSSIFPPKCRILPRAEGMKRLEPGQVTFVVMSEAATREPHRLIAATVGVAIPRDRDIYGYLSEHHSFGESEDIAGDYAEELAAEMLATTLGLEFDPDKSWDEKKEVYQLSNQIVRTQNVTQTAVGDKKGLWTTVVAAAVLVG
;
A
#
# COMPACT_ATOMS: atom_id res chain seq x y z
N MET A 1 20.46 -20.59 -6.01
CA MET A 1 19.29 -19.88 -6.59
C MET A 1 19.54 -18.41 -6.37
N VAL A 2 19.68 -17.63 -7.43
CA VAL A 2 19.83 -16.16 -7.31
C VAL A 2 18.45 -15.61 -6.93
N GLY A 3 18.38 -14.75 -5.90
CA GLY A 3 17.13 -14.14 -5.48
C GLY A 3 16.53 -13.30 -6.62
N PHE A 4 15.20 -13.24 -6.67
CA PHE A 4 14.47 -12.41 -7.61
C PHE A 4 14.32 -10.99 -7.05
N VAL A 5 14.66 -9.97 -7.84
CA VAL A 5 14.45 -8.55 -7.51
C VAL A 5 13.43 -7.98 -8.50
N PRO A 6 12.20 -7.66 -8.06
CA PRO A 6 11.16 -7.12 -8.93
C PRO A 6 11.60 -5.81 -9.58
N LYS A 7 11.29 -5.63 -10.87
CA LYS A 7 11.61 -4.42 -11.63
C LYS A 7 10.41 -3.51 -11.86
N GLU A 8 9.24 -4.03 -11.65
CA GLU A 8 7.98 -3.32 -11.83
C GLU A 8 7.04 -3.61 -10.66
N MET A 9 6.17 -2.68 -10.36
CA MET A 9 5.07 -2.85 -9.44
C MET A 9 3.88 -1.98 -9.85
N PHE A 10 2.72 -2.28 -9.33
CA PHE A 10 1.56 -1.40 -9.46
C PHE A 10 0.74 -1.40 -8.17
N PHE A 11 0.00 -0.32 -7.98
CA PHE A 11 -0.95 -0.22 -6.87
C PHE A 11 -2.34 -0.70 -7.30
N THR A 12 -3.03 -1.36 -6.37
CA THR A 12 -4.43 -1.73 -6.52
C THR A 12 -5.15 -1.67 -5.19
N LYS A 13 -6.46 -1.52 -5.24
CA LYS A 13 -7.32 -1.45 -4.06
C LYS A 13 -8.66 -2.10 -4.34
N GLY A 14 -9.35 -2.56 -3.31
CA GLY A 14 -10.64 -3.19 -3.47
C GLY A 14 -11.45 -3.29 -2.18
N VAL A 15 -12.76 -3.48 -2.34
CA VAL A 15 -13.71 -3.67 -1.26
C VAL A 15 -14.62 -4.86 -1.54
N GLY A 16 -14.92 -5.62 -0.48
CA GLY A 16 -15.84 -6.75 -0.55
C GLY A 16 -16.79 -6.78 0.63
N LYS A 17 -18.01 -7.23 0.42
CA LYS A 17 -19.03 -7.41 1.47
C LYS A 17 -19.64 -8.79 1.39
N HIS A 18 -19.70 -9.48 2.53
CA HIS A 18 -20.32 -10.82 2.61
C HIS A 18 -20.70 -11.19 4.05
N ARG A 19 -21.51 -12.22 4.20
CA ARG A 19 -21.86 -12.78 5.52
C ARG A 19 -20.66 -13.41 6.22
N GLU A 20 -19.80 -14.07 5.43
CA GLU A 20 -18.57 -14.71 5.88
C GLU A 20 -17.38 -13.79 5.67
N LYS A 21 -16.51 -13.65 6.69
CA LYS A 21 -15.33 -12.77 6.65
C LYS A 21 -14.38 -13.15 5.51
N LEU A 22 -14.07 -14.44 5.39
CA LEU A 22 -13.16 -14.92 4.34
C LEU A 22 -13.68 -14.61 2.94
N THR A 23 -14.99 -14.79 2.71
CA THR A 23 -15.59 -14.47 1.42
C THR A 23 -15.61 -12.95 1.16
N SER A 24 -15.80 -12.11 2.19
CA SER A 24 -15.70 -10.67 2.02
C SER A 24 -14.27 -10.23 1.62
N PHE A 25 -13.25 -10.87 2.18
CA PHE A 25 -11.86 -10.65 1.79
C PHE A 25 -11.60 -11.09 0.35
N GLU A 26 -12.06 -12.28 -0.03
CA GLU A 26 -11.93 -12.78 -1.41
C GLU A 26 -12.62 -11.84 -2.42
N LEU A 27 -13.81 -11.31 -2.09
CA LEU A 27 -14.49 -10.31 -2.92
C LEU A 27 -13.70 -8.98 -2.99
N ALA A 28 -13.02 -8.58 -1.92
CA ALA A 28 -12.14 -7.43 -1.95
C ALA A 28 -10.93 -7.67 -2.88
N LEU A 29 -10.35 -8.86 -2.88
CA LEU A 29 -9.28 -9.24 -3.82
C LEU A 29 -9.78 -9.28 -5.28
N ARG A 30 -11.02 -9.74 -5.53
CA ARG A 30 -11.65 -9.66 -6.87
C ARG A 30 -11.80 -8.21 -7.32
N SER A 31 -12.31 -7.34 -6.44
CA SER A 31 -12.42 -5.91 -6.70
C SER A 31 -11.06 -5.27 -7.00
N ALA A 32 -10.02 -5.68 -6.29
CA ALA A 32 -8.64 -5.27 -6.54
C ALA A 32 -8.04 -5.89 -7.83
N GLY A 33 -8.65 -6.96 -8.37
CA GLY A 33 -8.21 -7.66 -9.58
C GLY A 33 -7.08 -8.67 -9.38
N ILE A 34 -6.79 -9.07 -8.13
CA ILE A 34 -5.67 -9.95 -7.79
C ILE A 34 -6.10 -11.30 -7.19
N ALA A 35 -7.41 -11.57 -7.14
CA ALA A 35 -7.94 -12.80 -6.53
C ALA A 35 -7.53 -14.09 -7.25
N ALA A 36 -7.18 -14.03 -8.53
CA ALA A 36 -6.78 -15.20 -9.30
C ALA A 36 -5.33 -15.64 -9.03
N CYS A 37 -4.54 -14.86 -8.27
CA CYS A 37 -3.13 -15.14 -7.96
C CYS A 37 -2.97 -15.78 -6.58
N ASN A 38 -1.90 -16.53 -6.41
CA ASN A 38 -1.44 -16.98 -5.10
C ASN A 38 -0.57 -15.88 -4.48
N LEU A 39 -1.15 -15.10 -3.57
CA LEU A 39 -0.49 -13.94 -3.00
C LEU A 39 0.47 -14.34 -1.88
N VAL A 40 1.70 -13.85 -1.97
CA VAL A 40 2.73 -13.96 -0.93
C VAL A 40 3.03 -12.57 -0.39
N ARG A 41 2.75 -12.34 0.88
CA ARG A 41 3.13 -11.09 1.54
C ARG A 41 4.63 -11.05 1.78
N VAL A 42 5.23 -9.92 1.42
CA VAL A 42 6.65 -9.63 1.64
C VAL A 42 6.81 -8.42 2.53
N SER A 43 8.03 -8.20 3.03
CA SER A 43 8.35 -7.01 3.80
C SER A 43 8.42 -5.75 2.94
N SER A 44 8.45 -4.62 3.58
CA SER A 44 8.14 -3.28 3.09
C SER A 44 9.26 -2.61 2.28
N ILE A 45 10.00 -3.32 1.44
CA ILE A 45 11.08 -2.76 0.62
C ILE A 45 10.57 -2.43 -0.79
N PHE A 46 10.70 -1.15 -1.19
CA PHE A 46 10.58 -0.75 -2.58
C PHE A 46 11.90 -1.07 -3.31
N PRO A 47 11.90 -1.98 -4.30
CA PRO A 47 13.14 -2.47 -4.90
C PRO A 47 13.92 -1.40 -5.66
N PRO A 48 15.28 -1.46 -5.69
CA PRO A 48 16.08 -0.57 -6.53
C PRO A 48 15.68 -0.65 -8.00
N LYS A 49 15.61 0.52 -8.65
CA LYS A 49 15.22 0.67 -10.07
C LYS A 49 13.80 0.18 -10.42
N CYS A 50 13.00 -0.21 -9.43
CA CYS A 50 11.62 -0.60 -9.64
C CYS A 50 10.79 0.56 -10.21
N ARG A 51 9.94 0.27 -11.19
CA ARG A 51 9.02 1.24 -11.81
C ARG A 51 7.59 0.99 -11.31
N ILE A 52 6.90 2.07 -11.01
CA ILE A 52 5.46 1.99 -10.71
C ILE A 52 4.69 2.10 -12.02
N LEU A 53 4.01 1.03 -12.38
CA LEU A 53 3.16 0.97 -13.57
C LEU A 53 1.76 1.53 -13.27
N PRO A 54 1.07 2.07 -14.27
CA PRO A 54 -0.37 2.23 -14.21
C PRO A 54 -1.05 0.89 -13.91
N ARG A 55 -2.11 0.90 -13.08
CA ARG A 55 -2.82 -0.34 -12.69
C ARG A 55 -3.21 -1.20 -13.90
N ALA A 56 -3.72 -0.57 -14.97
CA ALA A 56 -4.16 -1.29 -16.17
C ALA A 56 -3.02 -2.03 -16.89
N GLU A 57 -1.80 -1.53 -16.81
CA GLU A 57 -0.60 -2.19 -17.36
C GLU A 57 -0.11 -3.31 -16.45
N GLY A 58 -0.05 -3.04 -15.14
CA GLY A 58 0.35 -4.03 -14.16
C GLY A 58 -0.56 -5.26 -14.13
N MET A 59 -1.86 -5.05 -14.27
CA MET A 59 -2.86 -6.14 -14.35
C MET A 59 -2.61 -7.10 -15.52
N LYS A 60 -2.05 -6.64 -16.63
CA LYS A 60 -1.71 -7.48 -17.80
C LYS A 60 -0.50 -8.40 -17.56
N ARG A 61 0.22 -8.19 -16.45
CA ARG A 61 1.37 -9.01 -16.04
C ARG A 61 0.96 -10.22 -15.18
N LEU A 62 -0.31 -10.29 -14.79
CA LEU A 62 -0.81 -11.33 -13.90
C LEU A 62 -1.49 -12.45 -14.69
N GLU A 63 -1.20 -13.67 -14.27
CA GLU A 63 -1.82 -14.88 -14.79
C GLU A 63 -2.56 -15.64 -13.67
N PRO A 64 -3.69 -16.29 -13.94
CA PRO A 64 -4.38 -17.11 -12.96
C PRO A 64 -3.47 -18.22 -12.41
N GLY A 65 -3.43 -18.35 -11.07
CA GLY A 65 -2.58 -19.32 -10.37
C GLY A 65 -1.14 -18.87 -10.13
N GLN A 66 -0.72 -17.74 -10.70
CA GLN A 66 0.62 -17.18 -10.51
C GLN A 66 0.90 -16.92 -9.02
N VAL A 67 2.11 -17.28 -8.56
CA VAL A 67 2.63 -16.83 -7.27
C VAL A 67 3.09 -15.39 -7.42
N THR A 68 2.44 -14.49 -6.68
CA THR A 68 2.63 -13.05 -6.83
C THR A 68 2.96 -12.43 -5.48
N PHE A 69 4.04 -11.68 -5.42
CA PHE A 69 4.49 -11.00 -4.21
C PHE A 69 3.76 -9.67 -4.03
N VAL A 70 3.32 -9.41 -2.80
CA VAL A 70 2.57 -8.19 -2.47
C VAL A 70 2.99 -7.61 -1.13
N VAL A 71 3.00 -6.28 -1.05
CA VAL A 71 2.88 -5.54 0.21
C VAL A 71 1.41 -5.13 0.30
N MET A 72 0.70 -5.57 1.33
CA MET A 72 -0.76 -5.44 1.37
C MET A 72 -1.27 -5.13 2.78
N SER A 73 -2.03 -4.06 2.87
CA SER A 73 -2.84 -3.71 4.03
C SER A 73 -4.28 -4.19 3.85
N GLU A 74 -4.91 -4.59 4.95
CA GLU A 74 -6.32 -4.97 5.00
C GLU A 74 -6.98 -4.51 6.30
N ALA A 75 -8.24 -4.13 6.20
CA ALA A 75 -9.11 -3.94 7.36
C ALA A 75 -10.48 -4.57 7.10
N ALA A 76 -11.09 -5.08 8.15
CA ALA A 76 -12.43 -5.66 8.07
C ALA A 76 -13.26 -5.31 9.28
N THR A 77 -14.54 -5.02 9.08
CA THR A 77 -15.48 -4.77 10.14
C THR A 77 -16.82 -5.44 9.91
N ARG A 78 -17.53 -5.74 10.99
CA ARG A 78 -18.93 -6.13 10.97
C ARG A 78 -19.83 -5.08 11.63
N GLU A 79 -19.22 -4.03 12.20
CA GLU A 79 -19.95 -2.95 12.83
C GLU A 79 -20.65 -2.09 11.78
N PRO A 80 -21.98 -1.90 11.86
CA PRO A 80 -22.70 -0.99 10.98
C PRO A 80 -22.14 0.42 11.09
N HIS A 81 -22.01 1.09 9.95
CA HIS A 81 -21.56 2.48 9.83
C HIS A 81 -20.11 2.76 10.30
N ARG A 82 -19.33 1.74 10.63
CA ARG A 82 -17.92 1.90 11.00
C ARG A 82 -17.11 2.22 9.74
N LEU A 83 -16.45 3.36 9.72
CA LEU A 83 -15.48 3.68 8.68
C LEU A 83 -14.19 2.86 8.90
N ILE A 84 -13.71 2.22 7.84
CA ILE A 84 -12.46 1.47 7.85
C ILE A 84 -11.59 1.91 6.66
N ALA A 85 -10.29 1.86 6.83
CA ALA A 85 -9.31 2.16 5.79
C ALA A 85 -8.21 1.10 5.76
N ALA A 86 -7.70 0.81 4.56
CA ALA A 86 -6.47 0.07 4.34
C ALA A 86 -5.61 0.86 3.34
N THR A 87 -4.33 1.03 3.65
CA THR A 87 -3.43 1.89 2.90
C THR A 87 -2.07 1.25 2.73
N VAL A 88 -1.46 1.47 1.56
CA VAL A 88 -0.04 1.24 1.31
C VAL A 88 0.59 2.54 0.83
N GLY A 89 1.57 3.05 1.60
CA GLY A 89 2.39 4.20 1.23
C GLY A 89 3.70 3.76 0.58
N VAL A 90 4.37 4.65 -0.14
CA VAL A 90 5.71 4.45 -0.69
C VAL A 90 6.54 5.72 -0.61
N ALA A 91 7.83 5.56 -0.29
CA ALA A 91 8.84 6.59 -0.40
C ALA A 91 9.99 6.11 -1.31
N ILE A 92 10.30 6.91 -2.32
CA ILE A 92 11.26 6.57 -3.36
C ILE A 92 12.48 7.48 -3.26
N PRO A 93 13.70 6.91 -3.11
CA PRO A 93 14.91 7.69 -3.06
C PRO A 93 15.28 8.26 -4.45
N ARG A 94 16.03 9.37 -4.45
CA ARG A 94 16.58 9.96 -5.68
C ARG A 94 17.58 9.02 -6.33
N ASP A 95 18.47 8.47 -5.53
CA ASP A 95 19.37 7.43 -6.00
C ASP A 95 18.59 6.14 -6.24
N ARG A 96 18.41 5.80 -7.49
CA ARG A 96 17.65 4.63 -7.91
C ARG A 96 18.42 3.31 -7.75
N ASP A 97 19.69 3.37 -7.39
CA ASP A 97 20.51 2.19 -7.11
C ASP A 97 20.30 1.67 -5.68
N ILE A 98 19.74 2.49 -4.80
CA ILE A 98 19.33 2.09 -3.45
C ILE A 98 17.84 1.76 -3.41
N TYR A 99 17.43 1.06 -2.34
CA TYR A 99 16.02 0.73 -2.10
C TYR A 99 15.28 1.89 -1.44
N GLY A 100 13.97 1.93 -1.67
CA GLY A 100 13.02 2.76 -0.92
C GLY A 100 12.20 1.92 0.05
N TYR A 101 11.15 2.54 0.61
CA TYR A 101 10.26 1.87 1.54
C TYR A 101 8.82 1.90 1.06
N LEU A 102 8.12 0.82 1.39
CA LEU A 102 6.66 0.73 1.40
C LEU A 102 6.21 0.74 2.87
N SER A 103 5.02 1.19 3.15
CA SER A 103 4.41 1.12 4.49
C SER A 103 3.01 0.53 4.37
N GLU A 104 2.54 -0.11 5.42
CA GLU A 104 1.19 -0.66 5.51
C GLU A 104 0.49 0.00 6.70
N HIS A 105 -0.68 0.56 6.45
CA HIS A 105 -1.51 1.13 7.51
C HIS A 105 -2.96 0.67 7.34
N HIS A 106 -3.63 0.40 8.45
CA HIS A 106 -5.06 0.18 8.49
C HIS A 106 -5.65 0.86 9.71
N SER A 107 -6.85 1.37 9.55
CA SER A 107 -7.47 2.16 10.61
C SER A 107 -8.99 2.04 10.67
N PHE A 108 -9.52 2.53 11.77
CA PHE A 108 -10.95 2.63 12.04
C PHE A 108 -11.28 4.09 12.34
N GLY A 109 -12.15 4.70 11.52
CA GLY A 109 -12.59 6.08 11.69
C GLY A 109 -11.78 7.14 10.96
N GLU A 110 -10.70 6.78 10.28
CA GLU A 110 -9.92 7.72 9.47
C GLU A 110 -10.46 7.84 8.04
N SER A 111 -10.40 9.06 7.50
CA SER A 111 -10.68 9.32 6.09
C SER A 111 -9.58 8.77 5.17
N GLU A 112 -9.84 8.76 3.86
CA GLU A 112 -8.86 8.36 2.85
C GLU A 112 -7.59 9.21 2.93
N ASP A 113 -7.74 10.53 3.09
CA ASP A 113 -6.62 11.47 3.16
C ASP A 113 -5.77 11.25 4.43
N ILE A 114 -6.40 11.14 5.60
CA ILE A 114 -5.68 10.93 6.88
C ILE A 114 -4.90 9.62 6.86
N ALA A 115 -5.53 8.52 6.47
CA ALA A 115 -4.87 7.22 6.39
C ALA A 115 -3.76 7.19 5.32
N GLY A 116 -3.99 7.89 4.20
CA GLY A 116 -3.04 8.03 3.11
C GLY A 116 -1.79 8.79 3.51
N ASP A 117 -1.96 9.98 4.09
CA ASP A 117 -0.87 10.83 4.56
C ASP A 117 -0.03 10.12 5.64
N TYR A 118 -0.68 9.44 6.58
CA TYR A 118 0.02 8.68 7.61
C TYR A 118 0.89 7.56 7.01
N ALA A 119 0.40 6.83 6.02
CA ALA A 119 1.18 5.78 5.38
C ALA A 119 2.36 6.34 4.56
N GLU A 120 2.18 7.48 3.88
CA GLU A 120 3.28 8.16 3.18
C GLU A 120 4.34 8.65 4.16
N GLU A 121 3.93 9.24 5.27
CA GLU A 121 4.82 9.71 6.33
C GLU A 121 5.68 8.58 6.88
N LEU A 122 5.07 7.43 7.23
CA LEU A 122 5.79 6.25 7.71
C LEU A 122 6.84 5.76 6.70
N ALA A 123 6.49 5.68 5.42
CA ALA A 123 7.43 5.24 4.39
C ALA A 123 8.59 6.25 4.22
N ALA A 124 8.29 7.55 4.27
CA ALA A 124 9.28 8.61 4.15
C ALA A 124 10.21 8.65 5.36
N GLU A 125 9.69 8.44 6.57
CA GLU A 125 10.47 8.38 7.81
C GLU A 125 11.48 7.23 7.78
N MET A 126 11.03 6.02 7.41
CA MET A 126 11.92 4.87 7.27
C MET A 126 13.05 5.14 6.26
N LEU A 127 12.72 5.77 5.13
CA LEU A 127 13.71 6.13 4.12
C LEU A 127 14.65 7.24 4.62
N ALA A 128 14.13 8.29 5.26
CA ALA A 128 14.91 9.38 5.82
C ALA A 128 15.94 8.87 6.83
N THR A 129 15.53 8.00 7.75
CA THR A 129 16.40 7.35 8.73
C THR A 129 17.54 6.57 8.04
N THR A 130 17.23 5.82 6.99
CA THR A 130 18.23 5.06 6.22
C THR A 130 19.22 5.98 5.50
N LEU A 131 18.78 7.16 5.07
CA LEU A 131 19.60 8.17 4.40
C LEU A 131 20.36 9.08 5.37
N GLY A 132 20.18 8.90 6.69
CA GLY A 132 20.78 9.75 7.71
C GLY A 132 20.24 11.18 7.74
N LEU A 133 19.00 11.38 7.26
CA LEU A 133 18.29 12.64 7.34
C LEU A 133 17.72 12.83 8.75
N GLU A 134 17.82 14.05 9.28
CA GLU A 134 17.18 14.38 10.55
C GLU A 134 15.66 14.29 10.43
N PHE A 135 15.06 13.65 11.40
CA PHE A 135 13.63 13.50 11.56
C PHE A 135 13.17 14.29 12.79
N ASP A 136 12.26 15.22 12.58
CA ASP A 136 11.62 15.96 13.67
C ASP A 136 10.18 15.42 13.84
N PRO A 137 9.91 14.67 14.92
CA PRO A 137 8.60 14.06 15.14
C PRO A 137 7.49 15.10 15.37
N ASP A 138 7.85 16.31 15.81
CA ASP A 138 6.88 17.35 16.18
C ASP A 138 6.38 18.18 14.98
N LYS A 139 7.01 18.02 13.80
CA LYS A 139 6.56 18.69 12.57
C LYS A 139 5.37 18.00 11.93
N SER A 140 4.49 18.78 11.32
CA SER A 140 3.41 18.26 10.48
C SER A 140 3.96 17.52 9.23
N TRP A 141 3.14 16.65 8.63
CA TRP A 141 3.55 15.93 7.42
C TRP A 141 3.92 16.87 6.26
N ASP A 142 3.20 17.98 6.09
CA ASP A 142 3.50 18.95 5.05
C ASP A 142 4.85 19.62 5.26
N GLU A 143 5.20 19.99 6.48
CA GLU A 143 6.51 20.55 6.82
C GLU A 143 7.64 19.52 6.61
N LYS A 144 7.40 18.25 6.93
CA LYS A 144 8.34 17.15 6.66
C LYS A 144 8.54 16.93 5.17
N LYS A 145 7.46 16.95 4.37
CA LYS A 145 7.54 16.86 2.90
C LYS A 145 8.44 17.95 2.32
N GLU A 146 8.31 19.19 2.78
CA GLU A 146 9.17 20.29 2.33
C GLU A 146 10.65 20.04 2.65
N VAL A 147 10.96 19.59 3.86
CA VAL A 147 12.34 19.26 4.26
C VAL A 147 12.92 18.14 3.39
N TYR A 148 12.15 17.09 3.14
CA TYR A 148 12.60 15.97 2.30
C TYR A 148 12.78 16.37 0.84
N GLN A 149 11.92 17.22 0.30
CA GLN A 149 12.08 17.79 -1.04
C GLN A 149 13.31 18.70 -1.15
N LEU A 150 13.54 19.55 -0.14
CA LEU A 150 14.70 20.44 -0.07
C LEU A 150 16.02 19.66 0.07
N SER A 151 16.03 18.55 0.81
CA SER A 151 17.18 17.65 0.89
C SER A 151 17.55 17.02 -0.45
N ASN A 152 16.60 16.98 -1.39
CA ASN A 152 16.73 16.38 -2.71
C ASN A 152 17.13 14.89 -2.68
N GLN A 153 16.86 14.18 -1.59
CA GLN A 153 17.19 12.76 -1.42
C GLN A 153 15.96 11.84 -1.56
N ILE A 154 14.77 12.33 -1.21
CA ILE A 154 13.50 11.65 -1.45
C ILE A 154 12.80 12.35 -2.60
N VAL A 155 12.55 11.63 -3.69
CA VAL A 155 12.00 12.23 -4.92
C VAL A 155 10.50 12.19 -4.96
N ARG A 156 9.90 11.16 -4.35
CA ARG A 156 8.47 10.92 -4.47
C ARG A 156 7.95 10.13 -3.28
N THR A 157 6.83 10.58 -2.74
CA THR A 157 5.93 9.81 -1.91
C THR A 157 4.58 9.69 -2.60
N GLN A 158 3.89 8.61 -2.39
CA GLN A 158 2.51 8.41 -2.79
C GLN A 158 1.87 7.28 -2.00
N ASN A 159 0.56 7.20 -2.01
CA ASN A 159 -0.19 6.10 -1.40
C ASN A 159 -1.26 5.53 -2.32
N VAL A 160 -1.79 4.38 -1.94
CA VAL A 160 -3.07 3.85 -2.39
C VAL A 160 -3.89 3.52 -1.15
N THR A 161 -5.07 4.09 -1.05
CA THR A 161 -5.95 3.93 0.11
C THR A 161 -7.32 3.47 -0.35
N GLN A 162 -7.87 2.45 0.29
CA GLN A 162 -9.25 2.02 0.14
C GLN A 162 -9.98 2.23 1.46
N THR A 163 -11.04 3.02 1.41
CA THR A 163 -11.97 3.17 2.53
C THR A 163 -13.31 2.51 2.23
N ALA A 164 -14.02 2.11 3.26
CA ALA A 164 -15.42 1.70 3.16
C ALA A 164 -16.13 1.91 4.50
N VAL A 165 -17.45 2.03 4.42
CA VAL A 165 -18.32 2.08 5.60
C VAL A 165 -18.92 0.70 5.82
N GLY A 166 -18.86 0.22 7.07
CA GLY A 166 -19.43 -1.03 7.50
C GLY A 166 -20.90 -1.17 7.10
N ASP A 167 -21.26 -2.35 6.64
CA ASP A 167 -22.60 -2.62 6.09
C ASP A 167 -23.69 -2.45 7.16
N LYS A 168 -24.75 -1.71 6.82
CA LYS A 168 -25.87 -1.41 7.73
C LYS A 168 -26.62 -2.63 8.26
N LYS A 169 -26.52 -3.78 7.57
CA LYS A 169 -27.12 -5.05 7.96
C LYS A 169 -26.17 -5.98 8.70
N GLY A 170 -24.94 -5.49 9.03
CA GLY A 170 -23.95 -6.26 9.75
C GLY A 170 -23.26 -7.35 8.92
N LEU A 171 -23.18 -7.19 7.61
CA LEU A 171 -22.31 -8.00 6.78
C LEU A 171 -20.85 -7.62 7.05
N TRP A 172 -19.94 -8.57 6.91
CA TRP A 172 -18.52 -8.26 6.88
C TRP A 172 -18.21 -7.35 5.68
N THR A 173 -17.58 -6.21 5.97
CA THR A 173 -17.03 -5.29 4.99
C THR A 173 -15.53 -5.36 5.12
N THR A 174 -14.83 -5.72 4.04
CA THR A 174 -13.37 -5.82 3.99
C THR A 174 -12.83 -4.88 2.94
N VAL A 175 -11.78 -4.14 3.27
CA VAL A 175 -11.01 -3.30 2.35
C VAL A 175 -9.59 -3.83 2.24
N VAL A 176 -9.01 -3.73 1.04
CA VAL A 176 -7.61 -4.05 0.78
C VAL A 176 -6.97 -2.94 -0.04
N ALA A 177 -5.70 -2.67 0.27
CA ALA A 177 -4.81 -1.85 -0.55
C ALA A 177 -3.50 -2.62 -0.72
N ALA A 178 -2.97 -2.67 -1.93
CA ALA A 178 -1.79 -3.48 -2.23
C ALA A 178 -0.84 -2.82 -3.22
N ALA A 179 0.46 -3.00 -2.98
CA ALA A 179 1.53 -2.85 -3.95
C ALA A 179 1.89 -4.25 -4.46
N VAL A 180 1.64 -4.51 -5.73
CA VAL A 180 1.83 -5.80 -6.39
C VAL A 180 3.13 -5.77 -7.15
N LEU A 181 4.08 -6.64 -6.79
CA LEU A 181 5.40 -6.73 -7.39
C LEU A 181 5.35 -7.67 -8.60
N VAL A 182 5.83 -7.21 -9.75
CA VAL A 182 5.81 -7.93 -11.04
C VAL A 182 7.13 -7.77 -11.80
N GLY A 183 7.38 -8.63 -12.78
CA GLY A 183 8.55 -8.54 -13.65
C GLY A 183 9.53 -9.65 -13.51
#